data_421e57e9a4fec9b0f906742d4442304e
#
_entry.id   421e57e9a4fec9b0f906742d4442304e
#
_cell.length_a   1.000
_cell.length_b   1.000
_cell.length_c   1.000
_cell.angle_alpha   90.00
_cell.angle_beta   90.00
_cell.angle_gamma   90.00
#
_symmetry.space_group_name_H-M   'P 1'
#
loop_
_entity.id
_entity.type
_entity.pdbx_description
1 polymer ?
#
loop_
_entity_poly.entity_id
_entity_poly.type
_entity_poly.pdbx_seq_one_letter_code
_entity_poly.pdbx_strand_id
1 'polypeptide(L)'
;MAIIKNGINGTVSGKAGPVVFVSTKTGNYVRSLPRVKKREPTPEQLLSRKRFKIVRSHISQLKPIINVGYKAYSYPKRAYDVAMSYNLNEALIREEDGFVVDWPKFMIAKGSPNPITSYTMDFDQENQVLQVTWEYDAYLEEKFDTGSYDSFLILYNAADNGGEYPLVTNGLKSSLMSGKQNVEIPKHRKEATYEVYIFFIESYGGGNTDSLHLGTLKV
;
A
#
# COMPACT_ATOMS: atom_id res chain seq x y z
N MET A 1 -21.03 7.51 23.32
CA MET A 1 -22.14 6.58 23.54
C MET A 1 -21.69 5.19 23.13
N ALA A 2 -22.06 4.15 23.87
CA ALA A 2 -21.78 2.77 23.48
C ALA A 2 -22.89 2.27 22.57
N ILE A 3 -22.52 1.48 21.57
CA ILE A 3 -23.45 0.90 20.59
C ILE A 3 -23.38 -0.62 20.73
N ILE A 4 -24.54 -1.27 20.81
CA ILE A 4 -24.66 -2.72 20.80
C ILE A 4 -25.05 -3.12 19.37
N LYS A 5 -24.25 -4.01 18.76
CA LYS A 5 -24.58 -4.59 17.47
C LYS A 5 -25.17 -5.98 17.67
N ASN A 6 -26.20 -6.33 16.91
CA ASN A 6 -26.88 -7.63 16.98
C ASN A 6 -27.65 -7.92 18.28
N GLY A 7 -28.34 -6.92 18.86
CA GLY A 7 -29.21 -7.08 20.04
C GLY A 7 -28.46 -7.21 21.36
N ILE A 8 -29.18 -7.59 22.43
CA ILE A 8 -28.67 -7.63 23.81
C ILE A 8 -27.44 -8.53 23.99
N ASN A 9 -27.33 -9.61 23.24
CA ASN A 9 -26.20 -10.54 23.27
C ASN A 9 -25.06 -10.17 22.31
N GLY A 10 -25.16 -9.04 21.63
CA GLY A 10 -24.17 -8.58 20.66
C GLY A 10 -22.96 -7.92 21.28
N THR A 11 -21.95 -7.66 20.43
CA THR A 11 -20.75 -6.94 20.85
C THR A 11 -21.04 -5.47 21.14
N VAL A 12 -20.58 -5.00 22.30
CA VAL A 12 -20.70 -3.60 22.73
C VAL A 12 -19.45 -2.84 22.28
N SER A 13 -19.61 -1.68 21.68
CA SER A 13 -18.50 -0.79 21.30
C SER A 13 -18.81 0.66 21.65
N GLY A 14 -17.80 1.38 22.16
CA GLY A 14 -17.91 2.79 22.50
C GLY A 14 -17.90 3.11 23.99
N LYS A 15 -18.22 4.36 24.34
CA LYS A 15 -18.20 4.86 25.72
C LYS A 15 -19.52 4.60 26.44
N ALA A 16 -19.42 4.08 27.67
CA ALA A 16 -20.56 4.02 28.61
C ALA A 16 -20.07 4.47 29.99
N GLY A 17 -20.42 5.70 30.42
CA GLY A 17 -19.95 6.28 31.63
C GLY A 17 -18.41 6.32 31.74
N PRO A 18 -17.82 5.76 32.84
CA PRO A 18 -16.37 5.78 33.06
C PRO A 18 -15.60 4.71 32.30
N VAL A 19 -16.27 3.88 31.51
CA VAL A 19 -15.67 2.76 30.75
C VAL A 19 -15.82 2.91 29.26
N VAL A 20 -14.89 2.27 28.55
CA VAL A 20 -14.90 2.17 27.06
C VAL A 20 -14.86 0.70 26.70
N PHE A 21 -15.86 0.27 25.93
CA PHE A 21 -15.93 -1.06 25.33
C PHE A 21 -15.20 -1.04 23.99
N VAL A 22 -14.28 -1.96 23.79
CA VAL A 22 -13.50 -2.09 22.55
C VAL A 22 -13.74 -3.47 21.96
N SER A 23 -14.21 -3.49 20.72
CA SER A 23 -14.36 -4.72 19.94
C SER A 23 -13.27 -4.79 18.87
N THR A 24 -12.51 -5.88 18.88
CA THR A 24 -11.42 -6.13 17.93
C THR A 24 -11.63 -7.48 17.23
N LYS A 25 -10.86 -7.74 16.17
CA LYS A 25 -10.90 -9.04 15.48
C LYS A 25 -10.50 -10.22 16.37
N THR A 26 -9.68 -9.97 17.39
CA THR A 26 -9.13 -10.99 18.29
C THR A 26 -9.89 -11.11 19.60
N GLY A 27 -10.85 -10.22 19.87
CA GLY A 27 -11.66 -10.27 21.08
C GLY A 27 -12.19 -8.90 21.51
N ASN A 28 -13.04 -8.93 22.53
CA ASN A 28 -13.64 -7.75 23.13
C ASN A 28 -13.05 -7.51 24.51
N TYR A 29 -12.79 -6.25 24.84
CA TYR A 29 -12.35 -5.88 26.19
C TYR A 29 -12.93 -4.54 26.63
N VAL A 30 -12.90 -4.32 27.92
CA VAL A 30 -13.36 -3.08 28.56
C VAL A 30 -12.16 -2.41 29.21
N ARG A 31 -12.06 -1.11 29.07
CA ARG A 31 -11.02 -0.30 29.74
C ARG A 31 -11.64 0.93 30.40
N SER A 32 -10.96 1.48 31.38
CA SER A 32 -11.34 2.76 31.97
C SER A 32 -11.18 3.90 30.95
N LEU A 33 -11.99 4.94 31.11
CA LEU A 33 -11.83 6.16 30.31
C LEU A 33 -10.48 6.82 30.66
N PRO A 34 -9.59 7.06 29.69
CA PRO A 34 -8.31 7.70 29.97
C PRO A 34 -8.52 9.14 30.48
N ARG A 35 -7.79 9.50 31.53
CA ARG A 35 -7.73 10.89 32.00
C ARG A 35 -6.84 11.69 31.07
N VAL A 36 -7.41 12.58 30.27
CA VAL A 36 -6.65 13.44 29.36
C VAL A 36 -5.95 14.53 30.18
N LYS A 37 -4.63 14.45 30.28
CA LYS A 37 -3.80 15.56 30.76
C LYS A 37 -3.38 16.38 29.57
N LYS A 38 -3.78 17.65 29.50
CA LYS A 38 -3.27 18.60 28.51
C LYS A 38 -1.78 18.86 28.81
N ARG A 39 -0.89 18.29 28.01
CA ARG A 39 0.55 18.55 28.04
C ARG A 39 0.97 18.94 26.63
N GLU A 40 1.88 19.88 26.52
CA GLU A 40 2.52 20.15 25.24
C GLU A 40 3.34 18.93 24.80
N PRO A 41 3.30 18.60 23.50
CA PRO A 41 4.06 17.46 22.99
C PRO A 41 5.56 17.76 23.03
N THR A 42 6.35 16.77 23.39
CA THR A 42 7.80 16.87 23.32
C THR A 42 8.28 16.97 21.86
N PRO A 43 9.50 17.50 21.60
CA PRO A 43 10.06 17.55 20.25
C PRO A 43 10.06 16.18 19.55
N GLU A 44 10.38 15.11 20.29
CA GLU A 44 10.37 13.73 19.74
C GLU A 44 8.96 13.26 19.39
N GLN A 45 7.96 13.62 20.16
CA GLN A 45 6.55 13.31 19.84
C GLN A 45 6.10 14.08 18.60
N LEU A 46 6.54 15.33 18.41
CA LEU A 46 6.25 16.09 17.21
C LEU A 46 6.92 15.45 16.00
N LEU A 47 8.16 15.00 16.12
CA LEU A 47 8.88 14.30 15.06
C LEU A 47 8.19 12.99 14.69
N SER A 48 7.80 12.19 15.68
CA SER A 48 7.04 10.96 15.45
C SER A 48 5.71 11.21 14.74
N ARG A 49 4.99 12.28 15.10
CA ARG A 49 3.74 12.68 14.42
C ARG A 49 4.01 13.10 12.97
N LYS A 50 5.11 13.81 12.67
CA LYS A 50 5.49 14.18 11.30
C LYS A 50 5.73 12.91 10.47
N ARG A 51 6.54 11.96 10.97
CA ARG A 51 6.77 10.66 10.30
C ARG A 51 5.46 9.94 9.97
N PHE A 52 4.60 9.80 10.97
CA PHE A 52 3.32 9.13 10.82
C PHE A 52 2.42 9.82 9.80
N LYS A 53 2.38 11.16 9.80
CA LYS A 53 1.58 11.95 8.86
C LYS A 53 2.02 11.71 7.42
N ILE A 54 3.33 11.70 7.14
CA ILE A 54 3.87 11.50 5.79
C ILE A 54 3.47 10.12 5.26
N VAL A 55 3.80 9.05 5.97
CA VAL A 55 3.46 7.69 5.51
C VAL A 55 1.96 7.49 5.39
N ARG A 56 1.18 8.01 6.36
CA ARG A 56 -0.26 7.89 6.35
C ARG A 56 -0.89 8.57 5.13
N SER A 57 -0.39 9.72 4.68
CA SER A 57 -0.95 10.41 3.51
C SER A 57 -0.87 9.52 2.27
N HIS A 58 0.29 8.90 2.01
CA HIS A 58 0.49 8.01 0.88
C HIS A 58 -0.29 6.69 1.02
N ILE A 59 -0.20 6.02 2.17
CA ILE A 59 -0.89 4.74 2.40
C ILE A 59 -2.41 4.89 2.35
N SER A 60 -2.95 6.04 2.75
CA SER A 60 -4.41 6.29 2.67
C SER A 60 -4.91 6.31 1.23
N GLN A 61 -4.15 6.89 0.32
CA GLN A 61 -4.47 6.95 -1.11
C GLN A 61 -4.33 5.57 -1.77
N LEU A 62 -3.31 4.80 -1.34
CA LEU A 62 -3.02 3.45 -1.82
C LEU A 62 -3.87 2.35 -1.15
N LYS A 63 -4.82 2.70 -0.27
CA LYS A 63 -5.58 1.75 0.54
C LYS A 63 -6.23 0.61 -0.25
N PRO A 64 -6.85 0.81 -1.43
CA PRO A 64 -7.40 -0.29 -2.23
C PRO A 64 -6.33 -1.31 -2.61
N ILE A 65 -5.18 -0.83 -3.05
CA ILE A 65 -4.04 -1.64 -3.48
C ILE A 65 -3.44 -2.41 -2.29
N ILE A 66 -3.23 -1.71 -1.16
CA ILE A 66 -2.68 -2.30 0.06
C ILE A 66 -3.58 -3.41 0.61
N ASN A 67 -4.89 -3.28 0.51
CA ASN A 67 -5.81 -4.33 0.95
C ASN A 67 -5.64 -5.62 0.14
N VAL A 68 -5.23 -5.52 -1.11
CA VAL A 68 -4.90 -6.66 -1.98
C VAL A 68 -3.46 -7.12 -1.72
N GLY A 69 -2.50 -6.21 -1.79
CA GLY A 69 -1.07 -6.50 -1.69
C GLY A 69 -0.61 -7.00 -0.30
N TYR A 70 -1.37 -6.74 0.77
CA TYR A 70 -1.11 -7.22 2.12
C TYR A 70 -2.17 -8.21 2.61
N LYS A 71 -2.90 -8.87 1.70
CA LYS A 71 -3.99 -9.78 2.05
C LYS A 71 -3.55 -10.90 2.99
N ALA A 72 -2.39 -11.50 2.75
CA ALA A 72 -1.82 -12.56 3.59
C ALA A 72 -1.55 -12.12 5.03
N TYR A 73 -1.31 -10.84 5.25
CA TYR A 73 -1.01 -10.25 6.56
C TYR A 73 -2.22 -9.59 7.23
N SER A 74 -3.43 -9.80 6.69
CA SER A 74 -4.64 -9.12 7.17
C SER A 74 -5.24 -9.68 8.46
N TYR A 75 -4.62 -10.67 9.09
CA TYR A 75 -5.03 -11.25 10.36
C TYR A 75 -3.82 -11.55 11.25
N PRO A 76 -3.86 -11.27 12.55
CA PRO A 76 -4.92 -10.57 13.30
C PRO A 76 -4.98 -9.05 13.07
N LYS A 77 -3.92 -8.47 12.50
CA LYS A 77 -3.83 -7.05 12.15
C LYS A 77 -4.58 -6.76 10.85
N ARG A 78 -4.84 -5.49 10.56
CA ARG A 78 -5.35 -5.07 9.26
C ARG A 78 -4.18 -4.90 8.29
N ALA A 79 -4.37 -5.21 7.01
CA ALA A 79 -3.39 -4.98 5.94
C ALA A 79 -2.80 -3.56 6.00
N TYR A 80 -3.66 -2.57 6.18
CA TYR A 80 -3.27 -1.16 6.35
C TYR A 80 -2.28 -0.93 7.49
N ASP A 81 -2.52 -1.54 8.67
CA ASP A 81 -1.67 -1.34 9.85
C ASP A 81 -0.29 -2.01 9.67
N VAL A 82 -0.23 -3.14 8.95
CA VAL A 82 1.02 -3.82 8.61
C VAL A 82 1.82 -3.00 7.61
N ALA A 83 1.18 -2.50 6.55
CA ALA A 83 1.81 -1.62 5.57
C ALA A 83 2.33 -0.32 6.21
N MET A 84 1.55 0.30 7.11
CA MET A 84 1.98 1.46 7.89
C MET A 84 3.23 1.17 8.71
N SER A 85 3.25 0.04 9.42
CA SER A 85 4.39 -0.34 10.27
C SER A 85 5.66 -0.55 9.44
N TYR A 86 5.55 -1.26 8.31
CA TYR A 86 6.68 -1.50 7.41
C TYR A 86 7.25 -0.18 6.87
N ASN A 87 6.41 0.61 6.22
CA ASN A 87 6.86 1.84 5.55
C ASN A 87 7.35 2.93 6.52
N LEU A 88 6.85 2.96 7.76
CA LEU A 88 7.41 3.84 8.80
C LEU A 88 8.84 3.47 9.18
N ASN A 89 9.20 2.18 9.15
CA ASN A 89 10.51 1.73 9.59
C ASN A 89 11.54 1.72 8.44
N GLU A 90 11.10 1.34 7.23
CA GLU A 90 12.02 1.03 6.13
C GLU A 90 12.05 2.11 5.03
N ALA A 91 10.93 2.83 4.82
CA ALA A 91 10.76 3.70 3.66
C ALA A 91 10.86 5.20 3.98
N LEU A 92 11.45 5.58 5.11
CA LEU A 92 11.66 6.98 5.47
C LEU A 92 13.14 7.29 5.68
N ILE A 93 13.62 8.29 4.95
CA ILE A 93 14.93 8.89 5.14
C ILE A 93 14.78 10.16 6.00
N ARG A 94 15.62 10.28 7.03
CA ARG A 94 15.66 11.49 7.85
C ARG A 94 16.53 12.53 7.17
N GLU A 95 15.99 13.72 6.98
CA GLU A 95 16.69 14.92 6.54
C GLU A 95 16.73 15.98 7.67
N GLU A 96 17.46 17.07 7.46
CA GLU A 96 17.64 18.13 8.47
C GLU A 96 16.29 18.70 8.93
N ASP A 97 15.37 18.97 8.01
CA ASP A 97 14.07 19.59 8.29
C ASP A 97 12.91 18.61 8.42
N GLY A 98 13.15 17.30 8.30
CA GLY A 98 12.03 16.34 8.36
C GLY A 98 12.34 14.94 7.89
N PHE A 99 11.41 14.40 7.10
CA PHE A 99 11.50 13.07 6.51
C PHE A 99 11.04 13.10 5.07
N VAL A 100 11.73 12.34 4.24
CA VAL A 100 11.38 12.10 2.82
C VAL A 100 11.13 10.61 2.62
N VAL A 101 10.25 10.28 1.67
CA VAL A 101 9.95 8.89 1.33
C VAL A 101 11.02 8.35 0.39
N ASP A 102 11.60 7.22 0.75
CA ASP A 102 12.47 6.39 -0.09
C ASP A 102 11.58 5.47 -0.94
N TRP A 103 11.23 5.92 -2.15
CA TRP A 103 10.30 5.21 -3.03
C TRP A 103 10.76 3.79 -3.39
N PRO A 104 12.04 3.53 -3.68
CA PRO A 104 12.55 2.17 -3.86
C PRO A 104 12.28 1.22 -2.70
N LYS A 105 12.23 1.73 -1.46
CA LYS A 105 11.93 0.93 -0.26
C LYS A 105 10.48 0.99 0.16
N PHE A 106 9.69 1.88 -0.45
CA PHE A 106 8.27 2.00 -0.13
C PHE A 106 7.51 0.81 -0.70
N MET A 107 6.89 0.01 0.17
CA MET A 107 6.19 -1.21 -0.21
C MET A 107 4.69 -1.04 -0.22
N ILE A 108 4.07 -1.39 -1.35
CA ILE A 108 2.62 -1.39 -1.55
C ILE A 108 2.01 -2.80 -1.55
N ALA A 109 2.84 -3.82 -1.70
CA ALA A 109 2.48 -5.22 -1.56
C ALA A 109 3.60 -6.00 -0.87
N LYS A 110 3.26 -7.00 -0.07
CA LYS A 110 4.20 -7.86 0.65
C LYS A 110 3.76 -9.32 0.55
N GLY A 111 4.68 -10.17 0.13
CA GLY A 111 4.44 -11.60 -0.08
C GLY A 111 5.72 -12.39 -0.25
N SER A 112 5.80 -13.20 -1.30
CA SER A 112 7.03 -13.85 -1.74
C SER A 112 7.95 -12.87 -2.46
N PRO A 113 9.25 -13.13 -2.59
CA PRO A 113 10.15 -12.29 -3.37
C PRO A 113 9.63 -12.07 -4.80
N ASN A 114 9.81 -10.86 -5.34
CA ASN A 114 9.41 -10.55 -6.71
C ASN A 114 10.27 -11.35 -7.70
N PRO A 115 9.67 -12.05 -8.68
CA PRO A 115 10.42 -12.91 -9.60
C PRO A 115 11.15 -12.17 -10.72
N ILE A 116 10.93 -10.88 -10.90
CA ILE A 116 11.56 -10.09 -11.97
C ILE A 116 13.07 -10.00 -11.76
N THR A 117 13.85 -10.34 -12.78
CA THR A 117 15.31 -10.23 -12.81
C THR A 117 15.78 -8.99 -13.55
N SER A 118 15.10 -8.62 -14.62
CA SER A 118 15.34 -7.39 -15.38
C SER A 118 14.03 -6.80 -15.91
N TYR A 119 14.00 -5.49 -16.13
CA TYR A 119 12.84 -4.83 -16.71
C TYR A 119 13.23 -3.61 -17.52
N THR A 120 12.34 -3.21 -18.45
CA THR A 120 12.43 -1.93 -19.17
C THR A 120 11.09 -1.19 -19.11
N MET A 121 11.16 0.13 -19.16
CA MET A 121 9.99 1.00 -19.20
C MET A 121 10.11 1.90 -20.43
N ASP A 122 9.15 1.79 -21.36
CA ASP A 122 9.04 2.63 -22.54
C ASP A 122 7.75 3.43 -22.49
N PHE A 123 7.87 4.75 -22.62
CA PHE A 123 6.72 5.64 -22.60
C PHE A 123 6.49 6.29 -23.95
N ASP A 124 5.36 5.95 -24.57
CA ASP A 124 4.88 6.60 -25.79
C ASP A 124 4.12 7.88 -25.44
N GLN A 125 4.74 9.03 -25.70
CA GLN A 125 4.16 10.34 -25.43
C GLN A 125 2.96 10.67 -26.34
N GLU A 126 2.90 10.16 -27.57
CA GLU A 126 1.80 10.44 -28.51
C GLU A 126 0.53 9.72 -28.06
N ASN A 127 0.66 8.44 -27.75
CA ASN A 127 -0.47 7.61 -27.33
C ASN A 127 -0.73 7.65 -25.82
N GLN A 128 0.19 8.22 -25.03
CA GLN A 128 0.14 8.26 -23.56
C GLN A 128 0.07 6.84 -22.96
N VAL A 129 0.89 5.93 -23.49
CA VAL A 129 0.95 4.53 -23.06
C VAL A 129 2.31 4.24 -22.43
N LEU A 130 2.33 3.78 -21.21
CA LEU A 130 3.51 3.19 -20.61
C LEU A 130 3.51 1.69 -20.88
N GLN A 131 4.55 1.21 -21.55
CA GLN A 131 4.84 -0.22 -21.71
C GLN A 131 5.94 -0.61 -20.72
N VAL A 132 5.67 -1.63 -19.92
CA VAL A 132 6.65 -2.27 -19.05
C VAL A 132 6.88 -3.68 -19.59
N THR A 133 8.14 -4.01 -19.83
CA THR A 133 8.55 -5.38 -20.16
C THR A 133 9.47 -5.90 -19.08
N TRP A 134 9.41 -7.21 -18.80
CA TRP A 134 10.22 -7.84 -17.78
C TRP A 134 10.69 -9.23 -18.19
N GLU A 135 11.81 -9.62 -17.62
CA GLU A 135 12.30 -10.99 -17.60
C GLU A 135 12.20 -11.56 -16.21
N TYR A 136 12.00 -12.83 -16.09
CA TYR A 136 11.93 -13.54 -14.83
C TYR A 136 12.80 -14.80 -14.88
N ASP A 137 13.21 -15.29 -13.70
CA ASP A 137 14.05 -16.47 -13.63
C ASP A 137 13.23 -17.74 -13.91
N ALA A 138 13.60 -18.47 -14.94
CA ALA A 138 12.95 -19.73 -15.34
C ALA A 138 13.00 -20.81 -14.22
N TYR A 139 13.99 -20.75 -13.31
CA TYR A 139 14.03 -21.64 -12.14
C TYR A 139 12.83 -21.42 -11.21
N LEU A 140 12.21 -20.26 -11.27
CA LEU A 140 10.99 -19.95 -10.53
C LEU A 140 9.73 -20.55 -11.18
N GLU A 141 9.81 -21.03 -12.43
CA GLU A 141 8.67 -21.70 -13.10
C GLU A 141 8.25 -22.97 -12.35
N GLU A 142 9.19 -23.71 -11.80
CA GLU A 142 8.89 -24.90 -10.99
C GLU A 142 8.31 -24.56 -9.61
N LYS A 143 8.67 -23.41 -9.06
CA LYS A 143 8.30 -22.98 -7.71
C LYS A 143 7.05 -22.12 -7.65
N PHE A 144 6.83 -21.35 -8.71
CA PHE A 144 5.63 -20.58 -8.96
C PHE A 144 4.98 -21.21 -10.18
N ASP A 145 3.75 -21.65 -10.09
CA ASP A 145 2.95 -21.93 -11.28
C ASP A 145 2.75 -20.58 -11.99
N THR A 146 3.77 -20.21 -12.82
CA THR A 146 3.90 -18.87 -13.42
C THR A 146 2.71 -18.48 -14.29
N GLY A 147 1.98 -19.49 -14.80
CA GLY A 147 0.72 -19.27 -15.53
C GLY A 147 -0.42 -18.80 -14.65
N SER A 148 -0.33 -18.97 -13.33
CA SER A 148 -1.36 -18.58 -12.38
C SER A 148 -1.13 -17.20 -11.74
N TYR A 149 -0.04 -16.51 -12.05
CA TYR A 149 0.28 -15.18 -11.52
C TYR A 149 -0.04 -14.09 -12.52
N ASP A 150 -0.88 -13.17 -12.11
CA ASP A 150 -1.25 -11.97 -12.85
C ASP A 150 -0.47 -10.75 -12.36
N SER A 151 0.07 -9.95 -13.28
CA SER A 151 0.76 -8.70 -12.97
C SER A 151 -0.22 -7.60 -12.56
N PHE A 152 0.19 -6.80 -11.59
CA PHE A 152 -0.52 -5.62 -11.14
C PHE A 152 0.42 -4.43 -11.24
N LEU A 153 0.27 -3.63 -12.30
CA LEU A 153 1.08 -2.45 -12.58
C LEU A 153 0.36 -1.20 -12.06
N ILE A 154 1.07 -0.38 -11.30
CA ILE A 154 0.53 0.78 -10.60
C ILE A 154 1.41 1.98 -10.85
N LEU A 155 0.82 3.09 -11.28
CA LEU A 155 1.43 4.39 -11.36
C LEU A 155 0.83 5.26 -10.25
N TYR A 156 1.66 5.69 -9.33
CA TYR A 156 1.26 6.49 -8.19
C TYR A 156 1.81 7.90 -8.29
N ASN A 157 0.93 8.91 -8.36
CA ASN A 157 1.33 10.31 -8.31
C ASN A 157 1.53 10.74 -6.84
N ALA A 158 2.78 10.77 -6.42
CA ALA A 158 3.14 11.11 -5.04
C ALA A 158 3.01 12.62 -4.73
N ALA A 159 3.11 13.47 -5.74
CA ALA A 159 3.02 14.93 -5.60
C ALA A 159 1.58 15.41 -5.37
N ASP A 160 0.61 14.65 -5.86
CA ASP A 160 -0.81 14.97 -5.73
C ASP A 160 -1.38 14.48 -4.37
N ASN A 161 -0.86 15.06 -3.29
CA ASN A 161 -1.29 14.75 -1.92
C ASN A 161 -2.74 15.21 -1.66
N GLY A 162 -3.70 14.45 -2.16
CA GLY A 162 -5.13 14.70 -2.02
C GLY A 162 -5.85 15.08 -3.31
N GLY A 163 -5.18 14.96 -4.45
CA GLY A 163 -5.80 15.11 -5.76
C GLY A 163 -6.83 14.04 -6.07
N GLU A 164 -7.71 14.36 -7.03
CA GLU A 164 -8.85 13.51 -7.35
C GLU A 164 -8.48 12.09 -7.81
N TYR A 165 -7.25 11.90 -8.33
CA TYR A 165 -6.85 10.62 -8.92
C TYR A 165 -5.34 10.33 -8.74
N PRO A 166 -4.89 9.97 -7.54
CA PRO A 166 -3.47 9.70 -7.28
C PRO A 166 -2.96 8.41 -7.93
N LEU A 167 -3.85 7.57 -8.42
CA LEU A 167 -3.54 6.24 -8.95
C LEU A 167 -3.96 6.10 -10.41
N VAL A 168 -3.07 5.54 -11.23
CA VAL A 168 -3.39 4.99 -12.53
C VAL A 168 -3.05 3.49 -12.51
N THR A 169 -4.02 2.69 -12.82
CA THR A 169 -3.82 1.26 -13.05
C THR A 169 -4.81 0.82 -14.12
N ASN A 170 -4.38 -0.08 -14.96
CA ASN A 170 -5.17 -0.52 -16.09
C ASN A 170 -6.29 -1.48 -15.70
N GLY A 171 -6.25 -2.03 -14.47
CA GLY A 171 -7.15 -3.12 -14.07
C GLY A 171 -7.01 -4.39 -14.91
N LEU A 172 -6.32 -4.31 -16.05
CA LEU A 172 -6.00 -5.43 -16.90
C LEU A 172 -4.82 -6.18 -16.30
N LYS A 173 -5.02 -7.45 -16.10
CA LYS A 173 -4.01 -8.37 -15.62
C LYS A 173 -3.32 -9.01 -16.81
N SER A 174 -2.01 -8.94 -16.84
CA SER A 174 -1.18 -9.71 -17.75
C SER A 174 -0.54 -10.85 -16.97
N SER A 175 -0.49 -12.04 -17.54
CA SER A 175 0.23 -13.15 -16.90
C SER A 175 1.71 -12.79 -16.73
N LEU A 176 2.33 -13.27 -15.65
CA LEU A 176 3.78 -13.18 -15.44
C LEU A 176 4.56 -13.66 -16.67
N MET A 177 4.09 -14.75 -17.30
CA MET A 177 4.68 -15.34 -18.51
C MET A 177 4.60 -14.44 -19.74
N SER A 178 3.68 -13.47 -19.79
CA SER A 178 3.58 -12.56 -20.96
C SER A 178 4.79 -11.66 -21.10
N GLY A 179 5.55 -11.45 -20.02
CA GLY A 179 6.74 -10.60 -20.01
C GLY A 179 6.49 -9.13 -20.26
N LYS A 180 5.22 -8.71 -20.38
CA LYS A 180 4.87 -7.31 -20.70
C LYS A 180 3.48 -6.91 -20.21
N GLN A 181 3.34 -5.63 -19.88
CA GLN A 181 2.04 -4.99 -19.62
C GLN A 181 2.07 -3.54 -20.07
N ASN A 182 0.93 -3.08 -20.60
CA ASN A 182 0.73 -1.70 -21.01
C ASN A 182 -0.27 -1.02 -20.05
N VAL A 183 -0.04 0.26 -19.77
CA VAL A 183 -0.97 1.11 -19.02
C VAL A 183 -1.17 2.42 -19.76
N GLU A 184 -2.44 2.76 -20.02
CA GLU A 184 -2.81 4.03 -20.62
C GLU A 184 -2.91 5.11 -19.53
N ILE A 185 -2.23 6.23 -19.75
CA ILE A 185 -2.28 7.39 -18.86
C ILE A 185 -3.30 8.37 -19.44
N PRO A 186 -4.32 8.78 -18.66
CA PRO A 186 -5.33 9.72 -19.16
C PRO A 186 -4.71 11.05 -19.63
N LYS A 187 -5.04 11.50 -20.82
CA LYS A 187 -4.45 12.69 -21.50
C LYS A 187 -4.60 14.01 -20.74
N HIS A 188 -5.54 14.10 -19.80
CA HIS A 188 -5.73 15.29 -18.95
C HIS A 188 -4.71 15.41 -17.81
N ARG A 189 -3.81 14.42 -17.65
CA ARG A 189 -2.78 14.36 -16.60
C ARG A 189 -1.39 14.72 -17.11
N LYS A 190 -1.28 15.73 -17.94
CA LYS A 190 0.01 16.26 -18.41
C LYS A 190 0.80 16.84 -17.23
N GLU A 191 2.13 16.72 -17.29
CA GLU A 191 3.09 17.22 -16.30
C GLU A 191 3.01 16.52 -14.91
N ALA A 192 2.54 15.27 -14.87
CA ALA A 192 2.53 14.48 -13.64
C ALA A 192 3.79 13.63 -13.51
N THR A 193 4.21 13.43 -12.26
CA THR A 193 5.31 12.52 -11.93
C THR A 193 4.75 11.31 -11.20
N TYR A 194 4.98 10.12 -11.75
CA TYR A 194 4.48 8.87 -11.21
C TYR A 194 5.61 7.99 -10.69
N GLU A 195 5.44 7.44 -9.50
CA GLU A 195 6.21 6.32 -8.99
C GLU A 195 5.58 5.03 -9.52
N VAL A 196 6.36 4.22 -10.25
CA VAL A 196 5.86 3.03 -10.94
C VAL A 196 6.20 1.79 -10.13
N TYR A 197 5.18 0.97 -9.85
CA TYR A 197 5.33 -0.27 -9.09
C TYR A 197 4.69 -1.43 -9.83
N ILE A 198 5.29 -2.62 -9.68
CA ILE A 198 4.73 -3.88 -10.14
C ILE A 198 4.78 -4.93 -9.04
N PHE A 199 3.75 -5.73 -8.92
CA PHE A 199 3.73 -6.97 -8.14
C PHE A 199 2.79 -7.97 -8.81
N PHE A 200 2.87 -9.22 -8.41
CA PHE A 200 2.08 -10.29 -8.99
C PHE A 200 1.13 -10.89 -7.95
N ILE A 201 -0.04 -11.28 -8.41
CA ILE A 201 -1.10 -11.88 -7.59
C ILE A 201 -1.44 -13.24 -8.15
N GLU A 202 -1.50 -14.24 -7.32
CA GLU A 202 -1.96 -15.57 -7.68
C GLU A 202 -3.45 -15.56 -7.99
N SER A 203 -3.82 -16.08 -9.18
CA SER A 203 -5.21 -16.04 -9.67
C SER A 203 -6.16 -16.92 -8.87
N TYR A 204 -5.68 -18.03 -8.31
CA TYR A 204 -6.51 -19.06 -7.67
C TYR A 204 -6.42 -19.15 -6.15
N GLY A 205 -5.41 -18.61 -5.51
CA GLY A 205 -5.18 -18.92 -4.10
C GLY A 205 -5.02 -17.76 -3.16
N GLY A 206 -4.59 -16.64 -3.62
CA GLY A 206 -4.44 -15.47 -2.78
C GLY A 206 -3.05 -15.25 -2.20
N GLY A 207 -2.02 -15.82 -2.81
CA GLY A 207 -0.63 -15.40 -2.66
C GLY A 207 -0.36 -14.15 -3.48
N ASN A 208 0.62 -13.37 -3.08
CA ASN A 208 1.14 -12.26 -3.88
C ASN A 208 2.65 -12.14 -3.66
N THR A 209 3.31 -11.40 -4.56
CA THR A 209 4.73 -11.09 -4.42
C THR A 209 4.95 -9.76 -3.71
N ASP A 210 6.18 -9.52 -3.30
CA ASP A 210 6.62 -8.18 -2.89
C ASP A 210 6.49 -7.21 -4.06
N SER A 211 6.12 -5.95 -3.77
CA SER A 211 6.13 -4.92 -4.80
C SER A 211 7.55 -4.50 -5.15
N LEU A 212 7.81 -4.36 -6.45
CA LEU A 212 9.05 -3.83 -7.00
C LEU A 212 8.81 -2.42 -7.51
N HIS A 213 9.61 -1.46 -7.06
CA HIS A 213 9.64 -0.11 -7.62
C HIS A 213 10.46 -0.12 -8.90
N LEU A 214 9.85 0.24 -10.02
CA LEU A 214 10.48 0.25 -11.34
C LEU A 214 11.18 1.58 -11.66
N GLY A 215 10.81 2.64 -10.97
CA GLY A 215 11.36 3.97 -11.16
C GLY A 215 10.30 5.05 -11.22
N THR A 216 10.74 6.25 -11.60
CA THR A 216 9.89 7.45 -11.67
C THR A 216 9.64 7.81 -13.13
N LEU A 217 8.38 7.95 -13.52
CA LEU A 217 7.95 8.38 -14.84
C LEU A 217 7.48 9.84 -14.79
N LYS A 218 8.02 10.68 -15.67
CA LYS A 218 7.54 12.05 -15.92
C LYS A 218 6.76 12.06 -17.23
N VAL A 219 5.51 12.50 -17.16
CA VAL A 219 4.57 12.56 -18.29
C VAL A 219 4.44 13.99 -18.76
#